data_76cf1732e8edeca3df75e60977fa33ab
#
_entry.id   76cf1732e8edeca3df75e60977fa33ab
#
_cell.length_a   1.000
_cell.length_b   1.000
_cell.length_c   1.000
_cell.angle_alpha   90.00
_cell.angle_beta   90.00
_cell.angle_gamma   90.00
#
_symmetry.space_group_name_H-M   'P 1'
#
loop_
_entity.id
_entity.type
_entity.pdbx_description
1 polymer ?
#
loop_
_entity_poly.entity_id
_entity_poly.type
_entity_poly.pdbx_seq_one_letter_code
_entity_poly.pdbx_strand_id
1 'polypeptide(L)'
;MNKKCLWLSLLAALVLVSCHSSKPTASQAGKSGEKKYAVYSVAFYNLENLFDTIHDVGKNDYEYLPEGKNKWNSMKYLSKLHNMAKVISGLSTDMLPMGPVIIGVSEIENRRVLEDLVKQPELAERGYEIIHVEGPDRRGVDCAFLYNPKLFKLETTKLAPYYTVDNDTTYRTRGFLIAGGTLHGESIHFIVNHWPSRGAASPARERAGELVRVIKDSLLTVYPGTSVVIMGDLNDDPMDKSIAESLGAKREQSETGVSDLFNPWWNTLVKDGIGTLKYQGKWNLFDQIIISGNLLGTDRSTLKYLKHEIYVRDYMLQKEGKYKGYPHRTHASGSWLNGYSDHLPSILYLVKEVR
;
A
#
# COMPACT_ATOMS: atom_id res chain seq x y z
N MET A 1 -0.61 -11.94 62.27
CA MET A 1 0.84 -11.66 62.48
C MET A 1 1.30 -10.68 61.43
N ASN A 2 1.74 -9.53 61.88
CA ASN A 2 2.20 -8.38 61.09
C ASN A 2 3.49 -8.65 60.34
N LYS A 3 3.63 -8.12 59.11
CA LYS A 3 4.88 -7.57 58.63
C LYS A 3 4.65 -6.44 57.61
N LYS A 4 5.13 -5.33 57.98
CA LYS A 4 5.20 -3.95 57.58
C LYS A 4 5.82 -3.73 56.20
N CYS A 5 5.25 -2.79 55.45
CA CYS A 5 5.86 -2.07 54.34
C CYS A 5 7.09 -1.28 54.77
N LEU A 6 8.14 -1.29 53.94
CA LEU A 6 9.28 -0.40 54.05
C LEU A 6 9.43 0.39 52.75
N TRP A 7 9.18 1.71 52.87
CA TRP A 7 9.47 2.70 51.84
C TRP A 7 10.95 3.09 51.93
N LEU A 8 11.67 3.03 50.83
CA LEU A 8 13.00 3.63 50.70
C LEU A 8 12.90 4.85 49.76
N SER A 9 13.01 6.02 50.33
CA SER A 9 13.21 7.30 49.64
C SER A 9 14.71 7.48 49.39
N LEU A 10 15.11 7.61 48.09
CA LEU A 10 16.46 7.98 47.73
C LEU A 10 16.54 9.49 47.48
N LEU A 11 17.28 10.17 48.38
CA LEU A 11 17.69 11.56 48.23
C LEU A 11 18.87 11.62 47.23
N ALA A 12 18.75 12.40 46.16
CA ALA A 12 19.85 12.73 45.25
C ALA A 12 20.53 14.01 45.77
N ALA A 13 21.80 13.89 46.17
CA ALA A 13 22.64 14.99 46.56
C ALA A 13 23.23 15.69 45.36
N LEU A 14 22.98 16.99 45.21
CA LEU A 14 23.68 17.87 44.24
C LEU A 14 25.08 18.18 44.77
N VAL A 15 26.11 17.80 44.01
CA VAL A 15 27.49 18.30 44.27
C VAL A 15 27.76 19.38 43.23
N LEU A 16 27.85 20.62 43.70
CA LEU A 16 28.37 21.77 42.94
C LEU A 16 29.90 21.78 43.06
N VAL A 17 30.58 21.50 41.96
CA VAL A 17 32.02 21.76 41.83
C VAL A 17 32.23 23.03 41.01
N SER A 18 32.65 24.10 41.63
CA SER A 18 33.08 25.34 41.01
C SER A 18 34.57 25.20 40.65
N CYS A 19 34.91 25.22 39.37
CA CYS A 19 36.26 25.43 38.90
C CYS A 19 36.31 26.68 38.01
N HIS A 20 37.02 27.68 38.50
CA HIS A 20 37.48 28.83 37.71
C HIS A 20 38.66 28.41 36.84
N SER A 21 38.59 28.68 35.55
CA SER A 21 39.81 28.94 34.77
C SER A 21 39.47 29.43 33.35
N SER A 22 40.09 30.58 33.03
CA SER A 22 40.56 31.10 31.75
C SER A 22 39.69 30.93 30.46
N LYS A 23 39.28 32.09 29.94
CA LYS A 23 38.68 32.28 28.63
C LYS A 23 39.64 31.85 27.52
N PRO A 24 39.21 31.05 26.55
CA PRO A 24 39.63 31.13 25.18
C PRO A 24 38.57 31.79 24.32
N THR A 25 39.05 32.60 23.40
CA THR A 25 38.33 33.32 22.34
C THR A 25 37.25 32.47 21.70
N ALA A 26 36.04 33.00 21.63
CA ALA A 26 34.88 32.38 20.97
C ALA A 26 35.09 32.32 19.46
N SER A 27 35.41 31.14 18.93
CA SER A 27 35.03 30.78 17.57
C SER A 27 33.51 30.59 17.61
N GLN A 28 32.78 31.40 16.84
CA GLN A 28 31.36 31.19 16.57
C GLN A 28 31.22 29.87 15.82
N ALA A 29 31.05 28.76 16.55
CA ALA A 29 30.47 27.56 16.01
C ALA A 29 29.01 27.89 15.71
N GLY A 30 28.68 28.06 14.45
CA GLY A 30 27.31 28.24 13.99
C GLY A 30 26.48 27.08 14.54
N LYS A 31 25.41 27.42 15.26
CA LYS A 31 24.37 26.44 15.62
C LYS A 31 23.88 25.85 14.31
N SER A 32 24.27 24.63 13.98
CA SER A 32 23.65 23.86 12.92
C SER A 32 22.19 23.70 13.36
N GLY A 33 21.27 24.38 12.69
CA GLY A 33 19.84 24.24 12.96
C GLY A 33 19.49 22.77 12.89
N GLU A 34 18.73 22.29 13.87
CA GLU A 34 18.27 20.92 13.93
C GLU A 34 17.44 20.62 12.65
N LYS A 35 17.87 19.62 11.88
CA LYS A 35 17.20 19.25 10.64
C LYS A 35 15.85 18.65 10.96
N LYS A 36 14.80 19.21 10.39
CA LYS A 36 13.43 18.69 10.51
C LYS A 36 13.10 17.81 9.30
N TYR A 37 12.31 16.77 9.53
CA TYR A 37 11.92 15.82 8.51
C TYR A 37 10.41 15.65 8.48
N ALA A 38 9.83 15.67 7.28
CA ALA A 38 8.46 15.22 7.03
C ALA A 38 8.50 13.77 6.55
N VAL A 39 7.63 12.94 7.11
CA VAL A 39 7.46 11.54 6.70
C VAL A 39 6.08 11.40 6.07
N TYR A 40 6.02 10.64 5.00
CA TYR A 40 4.81 10.30 4.25
C TYR A 40 4.72 8.80 4.09
N SER A 41 3.53 8.24 4.08
CA SER A 41 3.34 6.84 3.74
C SER A 41 2.42 6.68 2.55
N VAL A 42 2.69 5.65 1.77
CA VAL A 42 1.83 5.14 0.70
C VAL A 42 1.48 3.71 1.03
N ALA A 43 0.27 3.25 0.72
CA ALA A 43 -0.17 1.91 1.05
C ALA A 43 -0.87 1.26 -0.14
N PHE A 44 -0.93 -0.08 -0.11
CA PHE A 44 -1.77 -0.87 -1.00
C PHE A 44 -2.54 -1.91 -0.21
N TYR A 45 -3.81 -2.15 -0.59
CA TYR A 45 -4.65 -3.18 0.03
C TYR A 45 -5.62 -3.79 -0.98
N ASN A 46 -5.55 -5.10 -1.18
CA ASN A 46 -6.60 -5.85 -1.86
C ASN A 46 -7.78 -6.03 -0.91
N LEU A 47 -8.98 -5.56 -1.31
CA LEU A 47 -10.17 -5.53 -0.45
C LEU A 47 -11.00 -6.82 -0.51
N GLU A 48 -10.51 -7.87 -1.17
CA GLU A 48 -11.22 -9.15 -1.34
C GLU A 48 -12.68 -8.95 -1.75
N ASN A 49 -12.89 -8.55 -3.02
CA ASN A 49 -14.22 -8.41 -3.63
C ASN A 49 -15.18 -7.51 -2.82
N LEU A 50 -14.84 -6.23 -2.73
CA LEU A 50 -15.74 -5.22 -2.17
C LEU A 50 -16.84 -4.89 -3.19
N PHE A 51 -17.94 -5.63 -3.13
CA PHE A 51 -19.15 -5.44 -3.94
C PHE A 51 -20.28 -4.87 -3.09
N ASP A 52 -21.18 -4.11 -3.71
CA ASP A 52 -22.48 -3.81 -3.10
C ASP A 52 -23.51 -4.92 -3.36
N THR A 53 -24.78 -4.63 -3.34
CA THR A 53 -25.87 -5.61 -3.47
C THR A 53 -26.72 -5.39 -4.72
N ILE A 54 -26.23 -4.56 -5.66
CA ILE A 54 -26.96 -4.12 -6.85
C ILE A 54 -26.21 -4.59 -8.09
N HIS A 55 -26.89 -5.27 -9.01
CA HIS A 55 -26.28 -5.75 -10.25
C HIS A 55 -25.86 -4.60 -11.16
N ASP A 56 -24.59 -4.60 -11.56
CA ASP A 56 -24.07 -3.70 -12.58
C ASP A 56 -24.25 -4.28 -13.98
N VAL A 57 -25.01 -3.57 -14.82
CA VAL A 57 -25.38 -4.04 -16.15
C VAL A 57 -24.13 -4.38 -16.99
N GLY A 58 -24.10 -5.60 -17.51
CA GLY A 58 -22.99 -6.10 -18.34
C GLY A 58 -21.81 -6.68 -17.56
N LYS A 59 -21.89 -6.77 -16.25
CA LYS A 59 -20.92 -7.42 -15.38
C LYS A 59 -21.39 -8.80 -14.92
N ASN A 60 -20.46 -9.66 -14.56
CA ASN A 60 -20.73 -10.99 -14.00
C ASN A 60 -20.52 -10.97 -12.48
N ASP A 61 -21.33 -10.16 -11.79
CA ASP A 61 -21.30 -9.91 -10.35
C ASP A 61 -22.35 -10.72 -9.57
N TYR A 62 -23.06 -11.63 -10.24
CA TYR A 62 -24.20 -12.38 -9.70
C TYR A 62 -23.91 -13.12 -8.38
N GLU A 63 -22.65 -13.46 -8.10
CA GLU A 63 -22.26 -14.09 -6.84
C GLU A 63 -22.45 -13.14 -5.63
N TYR A 64 -22.42 -11.82 -5.87
CA TYR A 64 -22.50 -10.77 -4.86
C TYR A 64 -23.86 -10.09 -4.80
N LEU A 65 -24.91 -10.79 -5.26
CA LEU A 65 -26.29 -10.36 -5.10
C LEU A 65 -26.99 -11.09 -3.93
N PRO A 66 -28.08 -10.56 -3.38
CA PRO A 66 -28.84 -11.20 -2.30
C PRO A 66 -29.30 -12.62 -2.64
N GLU A 67 -29.65 -12.87 -3.88
CA GLU A 67 -30.09 -14.17 -4.41
C GLU A 67 -28.91 -15.01 -4.91
N GLY A 68 -27.72 -14.41 -5.05
CA GLY A 68 -26.52 -15.04 -5.57
C GLY A 68 -25.94 -16.11 -4.65
N LYS A 69 -24.89 -16.77 -5.13
CA LYS A 69 -24.21 -17.87 -4.42
C LYS A 69 -23.76 -17.48 -3.01
N ASN A 70 -23.24 -16.28 -2.82
CA ASN A 70 -22.75 -15.79 -1.54
C ASN A 70 -23.86 -15.26 -0.64
N LYS A 71 -25.12 -15.19 -1.13
CA LYS A 71 -26.24 -14.56 -0.40
C LYS A 71 -25.84 -13.20 0.14
N TRP A 72 -25.26 -12.36 -0.77
CA TRP A 72 -24.64 -11.10 -0.43
C TRP A 72 -25.70 -10.02 -0.23
N ASN A 73 -26.08 -9.77 1.00
CA ASN A 73 -27.12 -8.82 1.37
C ASN A 73 -26.52 -7.58 2.05
N SER A 74 -27.38 -6.58 2.31
CA SER A 74 -26.96 -5.31 2.92
C SER A 74 -26.23 -5.47 4.26
N MET A 75 -26.62 -6.46 5.08
CA MET A 75 -25.94 -6.72 6.37
C MET A 75 -24.50 -7.14 6.15
N LYS A 76 -24.23 -8.04 5.20
CA LYS A 76 -22.88 -8.48 4.85
C LYS A 76 -22.06 -7.36 4.23
N TYR A 77 -22.67 -6.59 3.33
CA TYR A 77 -22.05 -5.43 2.70
C TYR A 77 -21.62 -4.38 3.72
N LEU A 78 -22.52 -3.95 4.60
CA LEU A 78 -22.21 -2.97 5.64
C LEU A 78 -21.15 -3.47 6.61
N SER A 79 -21.19 -4.76 6.98
CA SER A 79 -20.16 -5.37 7.81
C SER A 79 -18.79 -5.38 7.11
N LYS A 80 -18.76 -5.67 5.81
CA LYS A 80 -17.52 -5.63 5.00
C LYS A 80 -16.95 -4.22 4.94
N LEU A 81 -17.79 -3.21 4.70
CA LEU A 81 -17.38 -1.80 4.71
C LEU A 81 -16.74 -1.40 6.04
N HIS A 82 -17.40 -1.71 7.16
CA HIS A 82 -16.86 -1.46 8.50
C HIS A 82 -15.50 -2.15 8.72
N ASN A 83 -15.40 -3.42 8.35
CA ASN A 83 -14.15 -4.20 8.49
C ASN A 83 -13.02 -3.59 7.65
N MET A 84 -13.28 -3.18 6.40
CA MET A 84 -12.28 -2.52 5.55
C MET A 84 -11.88 -1.16 6.12
N ALA A 85 -12.85 -0.35 6.54
CA ALA A 85 -12.61 0.96 7.15
C ALA A 85 -11.74 0.85 8.41
N LYS A 86 -12.01 -0.15 9.26
CA LYS A 86 -11.21 -0.43 10.46
C LYS A 86 -9.74 -0.73 10.13
N VAL A 87 -9.47 -1.54 9.09
CA VAL A 87 -8.09 -1.82 8.67
C VAL A 87 -7.44 -0.57 8.10
N ILE A 88 -8.11 0.11 7.17
CA ILE A 88 -7.56 1.29 6.48
C ILE A 88 -7.30 2.43 7.46
N SER A 89 -8.18 2.66 8.45
CA SER A 89 -7.99 3.71 9.45
C SER A 89 -6.77 3.48 10.34
N GLY A 90 -6.31 2.23 10.48
CA GLY A 90 -5.13 1.87 11.26
C GLY A 90 -3.80 1.95 10.49
N LEU A 91 -3.83 2.10 9.14
CA LEU A 91 -2.61 2.10 8.35
C LEU A 91 -1.70 3.27 8.73
N SER A 92 -0.43 2.99 8.98
CA SER A 92 0.64 3.95 9.31
C SER A 92 0.45 4.75 10.61
N THR A 93 -0.63 4.55 11.36
CA THR A 93 -0.99 5.42 12.50
C THR A 93 0.01 5.38 13.65
N ASP A 94 0.83 4.34 13.75
CA ASP A 94 1.91 4.25 14.74
C ASP A 94 2.99 5.35 14.53
N MET A 95 3.11 5.86 13.30
CA MET A 95 4.05 6.95 12.95
C MET A 95 3.34 8.22 12.46
N LEU A 96 2.23 8.07 11.77
CA LEU A 96 1.53 9.14 11.05
C LEU A 96 0.05 9.13 11.43
N PRO A 97 -0.38 9.95 12.39
CA PRO A 97 -1.78 9.97 12.84
C PRO A 97 -2.79 10.22 11.72
N MET A 98 -2.39 10.92 10.66
CA MET A 98 -3.26 11.18 9.50
C MET A 98 -3.36 9.99 8.53
N GLY A 99 -2.57 8.92 8.73
CA GLY A 99 -2.52 7.77 7.83
C GLY A 99 -1.78 8.04 6.52
N PRO A 100 -1.92 7.13 5.53
CA PRO A 100 -1.24 7.26 4.23
C PRO A 100 -1.70 8.47 3.43
N VAL A 101 -0.77 9.02 2.64
CA VAL A 101 -1.07 10.09 1.67
C VAL A 101 -1.97 9.57 0.56
N ILE A 102 -1.70 8.34 0.11
CA ILE A 102 -2.45 7.66 -0.94
C ILE A 102 -2.46 6.16 -0.67
N ILE A 103 -3.58 5.53 -0.95
CA ILE A 103 -3.80 4.10 -0.77
C ILE A 103 -4.31 3.55 -2.10
N GLY A 104 -3.54 2.67 -2.75
CA GLY A 104 -4.03 1.86 -3.85
C GLY A 104 -4.91 0.75 -3.31
N VAL A 105 -6.04 0.54 -3.94
CA VAL A 105 -6.95 -0.58 -3.59
C VAL A 105 -7.30 -1.37 -4.85
N SER A 106 -7.55 -2.66 -4.67
CA SER A 106 -8.02 -3.56 -5.73
C SER A 106 -9.20 -4.39 -5.26
N GLU A 107 -9.84 -5.06 -6.23
CA GLU A 107 -11.06 -5.85 -6.01
C GLU A 107 -12.20 -5.01 -5.43
N ILE A 108 -12.34 -3.82 -5.96
CA ILE A 108 -13.53 -2.99 -5.74
C ILE A 108 -14.44 -3.08 -6.96
N GLU A 109 -15.75 -3.06 -6.75
CA GLU A 109 -16.72 -3.16 -7.82
C GLU A 109 -16.82 -1.87 -8.63
N ASN A 110 -17.11 -0.76 -7.97
CA ASN A 110 -17.39 0.51 -8.62
C ASN A 110 -17.09 1.71 -7.69
N ARG A 111 -17.37 2.92 -8.17
CA ARG A 111 -17.16 4.14 -7.38
C ARG A 111 -18.06 4.20 -6.13
N ARG A 112 -19.30 3.69 -6.20
CA ARG A 112 -20.26 3.73 -5.10
C ARG A 112 -19.74 3.01 -3.86
N VAL A 113 -19.17 1.82 -4.00
CA VAL A 113 -18.61 1.09 -2.85
C VAL A 113 -17.46 1.84 -2.17
N LEU A 114 -16.68 2.63 -2.93
CA LEU A 114 -15.62 3.48 -2.39
C LEU A 114 -16.19 4.71 -1.66
N GLU A 115 -17.25 5.32 -2.20
CA GLU A 115 -17.94 6.43 -1.55
C GLU A 115 -18.59 6.00 -0.22
N ASP A 116 -19.13 4.79 -0.16
CA ASP A 116 -19.67 4.21 1.07
C ASP A 116 -18.53 3.86 2.05
N LEU A 117 -17.38 3.40 1.55
CA LEU A 117 -16.21 3.08 2.37
C LEU A 117 -15.61 4.33 3.04
N VAL A 118 -15.37 5.41 2.29
CA VAL A 118 -14.74 6.61 2.86
C VAL A 118 -15.67 7.37 3.82
N LYS A 119 -16.98 7.12 3.76
CA LYS A 119 -17.99 7.67 4.69
C LYS A 119 -18.11 6.88 5.99
N GLN A 120 -17.46 5.70 6.11
CA GLN A 120 -17.50 4.94 7.36
C GLN A 120 -16.92 5.79 8.50
N PRO A 121 -17.46 5.70 9.73
CA PRO A 121 -17.04 6.53 10.86
C PRO A 121 -15.53 6.51 11.10
N GLU A 122 -14.87 5.38 10.87
CA GLU A 122 -13.44 5.21 11.06
C GLU A 122 -12.58 5.99 10.06
N LEU A 123 -13.17 6.37 8.89
CA LEU A 123 -12.45 7.04 7.80
C LEU A 123 -12.95 8.46 7.53
N ALA A 124 -14.15 8.81 7.94
CA ALA A 124 -14.81 10.08 7.57
C ALA A 124 -13.94 11.31 7.89
N GLU A 125 -13.26 11.33 9.04
CA GLU A 125 -12.40 12.44 9.45
C GLU A 125 -11.07 12.51 8.66
N ARG A 126 -10.68 11.44 7.97
CA ARG A 126 -9.47 11.43 7.13
C ARG A 126 -9.65 12.30 5.89
N GLY A 127 -10.89 12.45 5.41
CA GLY A 127 -11.20 13.24 4.23
C GLY A 127 -10.55 12.71 2.96
N TYR A 128 -10.46 11.38 2.81
CA TYR A 128 -9.96 10.78 1.59
C TYR A 128 -10.89 11.08 0.41
N GLU A 129 -10.29 11.50 -0.69
CA GLU A 129 -10.93 11.56 -2.00
C GLU A 129 -10.61 10.32 -2.83
N ILE A 130 -11.41 10.09 -3.88
CA ILE A 130 -11.40 8.85 -4.65
C ILE A 130 -10.94 9.15 -6.08
N ILE A 131 -9.93 8.37 -6.54
CA ILE A 131 -9.56 8.28 -7.95
C ILE A 131 -9.99 6.91 -8.44
N HIS A 132 -10.97 6.87 -9.32
CA HIS A 132 -11.49 5.63 -9.93
C HIS A 132 -11.88 5.90 -11.38
N VAL A 133 -11.55 4.96 -12.25
CA VAL A 133 -12.00 4.89 -13.64
C VAL A 133 -12.50 3.48 -13.87
N GLU A 134 -13.75 3.36 -14.30
CA GLU A 134 -14.39 2.07 -14.60
C GLU A 134 -13.59 1.30 -15.64
N GLY A 135 -13.27 0.06 -15.32
CA GLY A 135 -12.48 -0.83 -16.14
C GLY A 135 -13.31 -1.86 -16.93
N PRO A 136 -12.66 -2.55 -17.86
CA PRO A 136 -13.35 -3.53 -18.71
C PRO A 136 -13.47 -4.93 -18.10
N ASP A 137 -13.08 -5.16 -16.85
CA ASP A 137 -13.14 -6.49 -16.24
C ASP A 137 -14.57 -7.06 -16.28
N ARG A 138 -14.68 -8.34 -16.64
CA ARG A 138 -15.99 -8.99 -16.81
C ARG A 138 -16.73 -9.23 -15.51
N ARG A 139 -16.01 -9.39 -14.41
CA ARG A 139 -16.60 -9.55 -13.08
C ARG A 139 -17.05 -8.23 -12.48
N GLY A 140 -16.56 -7.11 -13.05
CA GLY A 140 -16.78 -5.78 -12.50
C GLY A 140 -15.84 -5.44 -11.35
N VAL A 141 -14.61 -5.97 -11.34
CA VAL A 141 -13.61 -5.58 -10.32
C VAL A 141 -12.59 -4.62 -10.91
N ASP A 142 -12.31 -3.58 -10.18
CA ASP A 142 -11.39 -2.51 -10.57
C ASP A 142 -10.28 -2.28 -9.53
N CYS A 143 -9.38 -1.38 -9.90
CA CYS A 143 -8.44 -0.72 -9.00
C CYS A 143 -8.81 0.74 -8.81
N ALA A 144 -8.48 1.29 -7.65
CA ALA A 144 -8.70 2.69 -7.34
C ALA A 144 -7.64 3.23 -6.40
N PHE A 145 -7.66 4.55 -6.18
CA PHE A 145 -6.93 5.18 -5.08
C PHE A 145 -7.88 5.92 -4.14
N LEU A 146 -7.55 5.85 -2.85
CA LEU A 146 -8.01 6.78 -1.83
C LEU A 146 -6.83 7.69 -1.49
N TYR A 147 -7.00 9.02 -1.58
CA TYR A 147 -5.89 9.94 -1.35
C TYR A 147 -6.29 11.13 -0.45
N ASN A 148 -5.32 11.65 0.29
CA ASN A 148 -5.52 12.83 1.11
C ASN A 148 -5.21 14.11 0.28
N PRO A 149 -6.21 14.91 -0.11
CA PRO A 149 -6.02 16.07 -0.97
C PRO A 149 -5.23 17.21 -0.31
N LYS A 150 -5.07 17.19 1.01
CA LYS A 150 -4.24 18.16 1.75
C LYS A 150 -2.74 17.85 1.61
N LEU A 151 -2.38 16.62 1.24
CA LEU A 151 -0.99 16.17 1.14
C LEU A 151 -0.56 15.90 -0.31
N PHE A 152 -1.42 15.28 -1.10
CA PHE A 152 -1.18 15.01 -2.52
C PHE A 152 -2.11 15.85 -3.39
N LYS A 153 -1.52 16.70 -4.23
CA LYS A 153 -2.26 17.48 -5.22
C LYS A 153 -2.37 16.68 -6.51
N LEU A 154 -3.53 16.11 -6.76
CA LEU A 154 -3.84 15.40 -8.01
C LEU A 154 -3.86 16.36 -9.20
N GLU A 155 -3.20 16.00 -10.30
CA GLU A 155 -3.13 16.77 -11.54
C GLU A 155 -3.61 15.97 -12.75
N THR A 156 -3.33 14.67 -12.80
CA THR A 156 -3.69 13.80 -13.93
C THR A 156 -4.21 12.46 -13.46
N THR A 157 -5.16 11.90 -14.21
CA THR A 157 -5.68 10.54 -14.03
C THR A 157 -5.81 9.86 -15.38
N LYS A 158 -5.36 8.61 -15.49
CA LYS A 158 -5.48 7.81 -16.71
C LYS A 158 -5.62 6.33 -16.35
N LEU A 159 -6.54 5.64 -17.02
CA LEU A 159 -6.57 4.19 -17.06
C LEU A 159 -5.90 3.71 -18.36
N ALA A 160 -4.76 3.04 -18.24
CA ALA A 160 -4.10 2.38 -19.37
C ALA A 160 -4.62 0.95 -19.49
N PRO A 161 -5.00 0.49 -20.69
CA PRO A 161 -5.55 -0.84 -20.87
C PRO A 161 -4.48 -1.93 -20.79
N TYR A 162 -4.91 -3.13 -20.43
CA TYR A 162 -4.13 -4.34 -20.61
C TYR A 162 -4.34 -4.89 -22.04
N TYR A 163 -3.26 -5.25 -22.69
CA TYR A 163 -3.28 -5.93 -23.98
C TYR A 163 -2.49 -7.24 -23.89
N THR A 164 -3.00 -8.31 -24.50
CA THR A 164 -2.23 -9.53 -24.69
C THR A 164 -1.02 -9.30 -25.61
N VAL A 165 -0.16 -10.29 -25.74
CA VAL A 165 1.04 -10.22 -26.62
C VAL A 165 0.64 -9.89 -28.06
N ASP A 166 -0.49 -10.43 -28.54
CA ASP A 166 -1.03 -10.23 -29.89
C ASP A 166 -1.88 -8.95 -30.02
N ASN A 167 -1.83 -8.06 -29.02
CA ASN A 167 -2.68 -6.88 -28.92
C ASN A 167 -4.20 -7.20 -28.94
N ASP A 168 -4.58 -8.41 -28.52
CA ASP A 168 -5.96 -8.81 -28.41
C ASP A 168 -6.65 -8.06 -27.27
N THR A 169 -7.65 -7.26 -27.61
CA THR A 169 -8.46 -6.49 -26.68
C THR A 169 -9.71 -7.23 -26.19
N THR A 170 -9.93 -8.46 -26.69
CA THR A 170 -11.07 -9.31 -26.26
C THR A 170 -10.87 -9.88 -24.86
N TYR A 171 -9.60 -10.00 -24.41
CA TYR A 171 -9.27 -10.38 -23.04
C TYR A 171 -9.54 -9.21 -22.09
N ARG A 172 -10.75 -9.20 -21.54
CA ARG A 172 -11.20 -8.14 -20.62
C ARG A 172 -10.72 -8.42 -19.20
N THR A 173 -9.74 -7.63 -18.76
CA THR A 173 -9.24 -7.62 -17.38
C THR A 173 -8.98 -6.18 -16.96
N ARG A 174 -8.61 -5.98 -15.68
CA ARG A 174 -8.27 -4.68 -15.12
C ARG A 174 -7.14 -4.04 -15.93
N GLY A 175 -7.24 -2.73 -16.13
CA GLY A 175 -6.15 -1.92 -16.63
C GLY A 175 -5.20 -1.47 -15.52
N PHE A 176 -4.35 -0.50 -15.85
CA PHE A 176 -3.40 0.11 -14.94
C PHE A 176 -3.85 1.55 -14.66
N LEU A 177 -4.32 1.83 -13.44
CA LEU A 177 -4.78 3.17 -13.08
C LEU A 177 -3.60 4.02 -12.64
N ILE A 178 -3.43 5.17 -13.27
CA ILE A 178 -2.32 6.10 -13.07
C ILE A 178 -2.87 7.38 -12.46
N ALA A 179 -2.25 7.85 -11.38
CA ALA A 179 -2.51 9.14 -10.77
C ALA A 179 -1.21 9.93 -10.71
N GLY A 180 -1.15 11.06 -11.38
CA GLY A 180 0.01 11.96 -11.40
C GLY A 180 -0.29 13.26 -10.68
N GLY A 181 0.72 13.82 -10.01
CA GLY A 181 0.56 15.07 -9.28
C GLY A 181 1.79 15.45 -8.48
N THR A 182 1.59 16.20 -7.39
CA THR A 182 2.69 16.65 -6.54
C THR A 182 2.49 16.24 -5.08
N LEU A 183 3.57 15.72 -4.47
CA LEU A 183 3.70 15.46 -3.04
C LEU A 183 4.80 16.33 -2.48
N HIS A 184 4.45 17.21 -1.54
CA HIS A 184 5.39 18.18 -0.97
C HIS A 184 6.19 18.97 -2.03
N GLY A 185 5.51 19.38 -3.11
CA GLY A 185 6.09 20.15 -4.21
C GLY A 185 6.93 19.37 -5.21
N GLU A 186 7.03 18.03 -5.07
CA GLU A 186 7.76 17.17 -6.01
C GLU A 186 6.79 16.37 -6.89
N SER A 187 7.12 16.26 -8.17
CA SER A 187 6.35 15.47 -9.13
C SER A 187 6.43 13.98 -8.80
N ILE A 188 5.29 13.34 -8.72
CA ILE A 188 5.18 11.90 -8.42
C ILE A 188 3.99 11.28 -9.14
N HIS A 189 4.19 10.08 -9.68
CA HIS A 189 3.13 9.28 -10.31
C HIS A 189 2.96 7.97 -9.57
N PHE A 190 1.72 7.63 -9.29
CA PHE A 190 1.31 6.35 -8.71
C PHE A 190 0.63 5.50 -9.77
N ILE A 191 0.95 4.21 -9.82
CA ILE A 191 0.32 3.24 -10.70
C ILE A 191 -0.23 2.12 -9.83
N VAL A 192 -1.56 1.94 -9.77
CA VAL A 192 -2.17 0.82 -9.06
C VAL A 192 -2.53 -0.29 -10.04
N ASN A 193 -2.26 -1.52 -9.63
CA ASN A 193 -2.33 -2.72 -10.44
C ASN A 193 -3.12 -3.83 -9.75
N HIS A 194 -3.76 -4.68 -10.55
CA HIS A 194 -4.19 -6.01 -10.13
C HIS A 194 -4.00 -6.95 -11.33
N TRP A 195 -2.89 -7.66 -11.35
CA TRP A 195 -2.50 -8.51 -12.48
C TRP A 195 -3.34 -9.79 -12.56
N PRO A 196 -3.33 -10.51 -13.71
CA PRO A 196 -4.01 -11.79 -13.84
C PRO A 196 -3.57 -12.78 -12.74
N SER A 197 -4.54 -13.44 -12.11
CA SER A 197 -4.26 -14.39 -11.03
C SER A 197 -3.44 -15.60 -11.52
N ARG A 198 -2.87 -16.36 -10.61
CA ARG A 198 -2.16 -17.62 -10.92
C ARG A 198 -3.06 -18.71 -11.52
N GLY A 199 -4.36 -18.48 -11.64
CA GLY A 199 -5.26 -19.26 -12.49
C GLY A 199 -4.99 -19.08 -13.98
N ALA A 200 -4.43 -17.95 -14.40
CA ALA A 200 -3.88 -17.73 -15.73
C ALA A 200 -2.42 -18.18 -15.80
N ALA A 201 -1.94 -18.51 -17.01
CA ALA A 201 -0.54 -18.86 -17.24
C ALA A 201 0.40 -17.67 -16.97
N SER A 202 1.65 -17.94 -16.57
CA SER A 202 2.66 -16.92 -16.24
C SER A 202 2.86 -15.84 -17.33
N PRO A 203 2.84 -16.15 -18.64
CA PRO A 203 2.98 -15.11 -19.67
C PRO A 203 1.99 -13.95 -19.57
N ALA A 204 0.80 -14.16 -19.00
CA ALA A 204 -0.15 -13.06 -18.80
C ALA A 204 0.35 -12.04 -17.78
N ARG A 205 1.02 -12.48 -16.71
CA ARG A 205 1.63 -11.59 -15.73
C ARG A 205 2.96 -11.00 -16.22
N GLU A 206 3.75 -11.77 -16.97
CA GLU A 206 4.93 -11.25 -17.66
C GLU A 206 4.55 -10.10 -18.60
N ARG A 207 3.46 -10.26 -19.36
CA ARG A 207 2.93 -9.17 -20.20
C ARG A 207 2.47 -7.96 -19.40
N ALA A 208 1.82 -8.15 -18.26
CA ALA A 208 1.46 -7.05 -17.36
C ALA A 208 2.71 -6.27 -16.91
N GLY A 209 3.77 -6.98 -16.50
CA GLY A 209 5.05 -6.39 -16.14
C GLY A 209 5.67 -5.54 -17.26
N GLU A 210 5.70 -6.07 -18.50
CA GLU A 210 6.17 -5.33 -19.68
C GLU A 210 5.38 -4.04 -19.92
N LEU A 211 4.04 -4.11 -19.86
CA LEU A 211 3.17 -2.95 -20.06
C LEU A 211 3.38 -1.87 -19.00
N VAL A 212 3.50 -2.28 -17.73
CA VAL A 212 3.78 -1.33 -16.63
C VAL A 212 5.17 -0.71 -16.77
N ARG A 213 6.18 -1.48 -17.22
CA ARG A 213 7.50 -0.93 -17.54
C ARG A 213 7.42 0.15 -18.63
N VAL A 214 6.70 -0.12 -19.72
CA VAL A 214 6.50 0.86 -20.79
C VAL A 214 5.78 2.12 -20.28
N ILE A 215 4.76 1.96 -19.44
CA ILE A 215 4.07 3.09 -18.81
C ILE A 215 5.05 3.91 -17.96
N LYS A 216 5.84 3.26 -17.10
CA LYS A 216 6.85 3.92 -16.27
C LYS A 216 7.87 4.67 -17.12
N ASP A 217 8.41 4.07 -18.17
CA ASP A 217 9.39 4.70 -19.06
C ASP A 217 8.79 5.93 -19.78
N SER A 218 7.53 5.83 -20.21
CA SER A 218 6.79 6.95 -20.79
C SER A 218 6.62 8.10 -19.78
N LEU A 219 6.25 7.80 -18.53
CA LEU A 219 6.11 8.82 -17.48
C LEU A 219 7.42 9.54 -17.20
N LEU A 220 8.53 8.80 -17.09
CA LEU A 220 9.86 9.40 -16.87
C LEU A 220 10.30 10.28 -18.05
N THR A 221 9.87 9.96 -19.28
CA THR A 221 10.16 10.73 -20.48
C THR A 221 9.30 12.01 -20.55
N VAL A 222 8.01 11.89 -20.29
CA VAL A 222 7.04 13.01 -20.40
C VAL A 222 7.16 13.99 -19.23
N TYR A 223 7.51 13.48 -18.03
CA TYR A 223 7.65 14.27 -16.80
C TYR A 223 9.07 14.12 -16.23
N PRO A 224 10.08 14.78 -16.79
CA PRO A 224 11.47 14.67 -16.33
C PRO A 224 11.61 14.96 -14.84
N GLY A 225 12.28 14.08 -14.11
CA GLY A 225 12.48 14.21 -12.67
C GLY A 225 11.32 13.70 -11.80
N THR A 226 10.21 13.25 -12.39
CA THR A 226 9.12 12.64 -11.62
C THR A 226 9.58 11.36 -10.92
N SER A 227 9.01 11.08 -9.77
CA SER A 227 9.13 9.78 -9.11
C SER A 227 7.97 8.87 -9.52
N VAL A 228 8.22 7.57 -9.66
CA VAL A 228 7.18 6.60 -9.98
C VAL A 228 7.07 5.58 -8.85
N VAL A 229 5.86 5.35 -8.38
CA VAL A 229 5.49 4.36 -7.38
C VAL A 229 4.47 3.41 -8.00
N ILE A 230 4.86 2.15 -8.16
CA ILE A 230 4.01 1.08 -8.70
C ILE A 230 3.54 0.24 -7.51
N MET A 231 2.24 0.09 -7.35
CA MET A 231 1.69 -0.72 -6.26
C MET A 231 0.59 -1.64 -6.77
N GLY A 232 0.38 -2.76 -6.08
CA GLY A 232 -0.71 -3.65 -6.48
C GLY A 232 -0.59 -5.06 -5.95
N ASP A 233 -1.66 -5.81 -6.17
CA ASP A 233 -1.66 -7.27 -6.18
C ASP A 233 -1.13 -7.73 -7.55
N LEU A 234 0.16 -8.06 -7.58
CA LEU A 234 0.85 -8.47 -8.79
C LEU A 234 0.67 -9.98 -9.09
N ASN A 235 -0.01 -10.70 -8.18
CA ASN A 235 -0.27 -12.14 -8.28
C ASN A 235 0.98 -13.00 -8.51
N ASP A 236 2.17 -12.43 -8.31
CA ASP A 236 3.48 -13.09 -8.36
C ASP A 236 4.37 -12.56 -7.23
N ASP A 237 5.33 -13.38 -6.81
CA ASP A 237 6.30 -13.02 -5.78
C ASP A 237 7.41 -12.12 -6.37
N PRO A 238 8.13 -11.34 -5.55
CA PRO A 238 9.15 -10.39 -6.03
C PRO A 238 10.23 -10.97 -6.97
N MET A 239 10.53 -12.27 -6.84
CA MET A 239 11.53 -12.97 -7.64
C MET A 239 10.95 -13.59 -8.92
N ASP A 240 9.64 -13.59 -9.11
CA ASP A 240 9.04 -14.17 -10.30
C ASP A 240 9.40 -13.35 -11.55
N LYS A 241 9.46 -14.02 -12.69
CA LYS A 241 9.93 -13.46 -13.96
C LYS A 241 9.16 -12.21 -14.37
N SER A 242 7.85 -12.17 -14.11
CA SER A 242 7.00 -11.01 -14.41
C SER A 242 7.47 -9.72 -13.73
N ILE A 243 8.05 -9.83 -12.53
CA ILE A 243 8.51 -8.70 -11.71
C ILE A 243 10.01 -8.48 -11.90
N ALA A 244 10.81 -9.54 -11.74
CA ALA A 244 12.27 -9.42 -11.79
C ALA A 244 12.80 -9.09 -13.20
N GLU A 245 12.19 -9.66 -14.26
CA GLU A 245 12.65 -9.51 -15.63
C GLU A 245 11.73 -8.63 -16.48
N SER A 246 10.42 -8.95 -16.54
CA SER A 246 9.49 -8.26 -17.43
C SER A 246 9.23 -6.83 -16.98
N LEU A 247 8.96 -6.59 -15.71
CA LEU A 247 8.89 -5.25 -15.12
C LEU A 247 10.31 -4.67 -14.92
N GLY A 248 11.30 -5.52 -14.61
CA GLY A 248 12.69 -5.14 -14.40
C GLY A 248 12.95 -4.51 -13.04
N ALA A 249 12.20 -4.92 -12.00
CA ALA A 249 12.39 -4.43 -10.65
C ALA A 249 13.57 -5.13 -9.97
N LYS A 250 14.55 -4.35 -9.50
CA LYS A 250 15.78 -4.84 -8.91
C LYS A 250 15.63 -5.11 -7.41
N ARG A 251 16.38 -6.07 -6.92
CA ARG A 251 16.42 -6.47 -5.52
C ARG A 251 17.25 -5.53 -4.64
N GLU A 252 18.40 -5.08 -5.15
CA GLU A 252 19.38 -4.35 -4.35
C GLU A 252 19.40 -2.86 -4.74
N GLN A 253 19.41 -1.98 -3.73
CA GLN A 253 19.48 -0.53 -3.96
C GLN A 253 20.76 -0.12 -4.69
N SER A 254 21.88 -0.79 -4.39
CA SER A 254 23.19 -0.52 -5.00
C SER A 254 23.26 -0.81 -6.50
N GLU A 255 22.34 -1.63 -7.00
CA GLU A 255 22.24 -2.00 -8.42
C GLU A 255 21.19 -1.18 -9.17
N THR A 256 20.45 -0.30 -8.46
CA THR A 256 19.31 0.42 -9.01
C THR A 256 19.72 1.82 -9.45
N GLY A 257 19.76 2.07 -10.75
CA GLY A 257 19.95 3.40 -11.32
C GLY A 257 18.73 4.29 -11.14
N VAL A 258 18.88 5.59 -11.40
CA VAL A 258 17.86 6.63 -11.15
C VAL A 258 16.52 6.33 -11.83
N SER A 259 16.54 5.79 -13.06
CA SER A 259 15.35 5.42 -13.85
C SER A 259 14.93 3.96 -13.72
N ASP A 260 15.71 3.15 -13.01
CA ASP A 260 15.36 1.75 -12.73
C ASP A 260 14.30 1.66 -11.64
N LEU A 261 13.83 0.43 -11.39
CA LEU A 261 12.89 0.12 -10.32
C LEU A 261 13.59 -0.66 -9.21
N PHE A 262 13.29 -0.29 -7.96
CA PHE A 262 13.70 -1.01 -6.76
C PHE A 262 12.51 -1.68 -6.10
N ASN A 263 12.63 -2.98 -5.81
CA ASN A 263 11.63 -3.76 -5.11
C ASN A 263 12.12 -4.10 -3.69
N PRO A 264 11.67 -3.39 -2.65
CA PRO A 264 12.09 -3.64 -1.29
C PRO A 264 11.58 -4.97 -0.71
N TRP A 265 10.52 -5.55 -1.29
CA TRP A 265 9.78 -6.69 -0.74
C TRP A 265 10.49 -8.03 -0.92
N TRP A 266 11.48 -8.11 -1.81
CA TRP A 266 12.21 -9.34 -2.07
C TRP A 266 12.82 -9.93 -0.80
N ASN A 267 13.50 -9.10 -0.03
CA ASN A 267 14.13 -9.54 1.21
C ASN A 267 13.11 -9.85 2.31
N THR A 268 11.98 -9.16 2.36
CA THR A 268 10.87 -9.44 3.26
C THR A 268 10.35 -10.86 3.10
N LEU A 269 10.15 -11.33 1.86
CA LEU A 269 9.71 -12.70 1.63
C LEU A 269 10.82 -13.72 1.88
N VAL A 270 12.05 -13.48 1.34
CA VAL A 270 13.13 -14.48 1.34
C VAL A 270 13.83 -14.61 2.70
N LYS A 271 14.07 -13.48 3.38
CA LYS A 271 14.80 -13.46 4.64
C LYS A 271 13.89 -13.53 5.86
N ASP A 272 12.80 -12.77 5.83
CA ASP A 272 11.91 -12.65 6.99
C ASP A 272 10.78 -13.68 6.95
N GLY A 273 10.55 -14.31 5.78
CA GLY A 273 9.52 -15.35 5.61
C GLY A 273 8.10 -14.82 5.77
N ILE A 274 7.90 -13.52 5.52
CA ILE A 274 6.62 -12.82 5.69
C ILE A 274 6.05 -12.49 4.31
N GLY A 275 4.73 -12.64 4.15
CA GLY A 275 4.01 -12.33 2.93
C GLY A 275 2.68 -11.65 3.21
N THR A 276 2.00 -11.29 2.15
CA THR A 276 0.69 -10.62 2.22
C THR A 276 -0.48 -11.58 2.00
N LEU A 277 -0.25 -12.71 1.34
CA LEU A 277 -1.22 -13.78 1.11
C LEU A 277 -0.65 -15.12 1.58
N LYS A 278 -1.48 -15.97 2.22
CA LYS A 278 -1.05 -17.29 2.63
C LYS A 278 -1.83 -18.39 1.90
N TYR A 279 -1.13 -19.21 1.12
CA TYR A 279 -1.72 -20.29 0.35
C TYR A 279 -1.01 -21.61 0.62
N GLN A 280 -1.75 -22.69 0.89
CA GLN A 280 -1.22 -24.04 1.18
C GLN A 280 -0.08 -24.05 2.23
N GLY A 281 -0.21 -23.24 3.28
CA GLY A 281 0.78 -23.14 4.36
C GLY A 281 1.95 -22.20 4.10
N LYS A 282 2.12 -21.70 2.89
CA LYS A 282 3.23 -20.82 2.49
C LYS A 282 2.76 -19.37 2.32
N TRP A 283 3.58 -18.45 2.75
CA TRP A 283 3.41 -17.03 2.46
C TRP A 283 3.86 -16.73 1.03
N ASN A 284 3.05 -15.95 0.32
CA ASN A 284 3.39 -15.26 -0.91
C ASN A 284 3.32 -13.75 -0.65
N LEU A 285 4.09 -12.97 -1.40
CA LEU A 285 4.11 -11.53 -1.28
C LEU A 285 3.68 -10.91 -2.60
N PHE A 286 2.36 -10.92 -2.85
CA PHE A 286 1.76 -10.43 -4.10
C PHE A 286 1.48 -8.94 -4.08
N ASP A 287 1.20 -8.39 -2.88
CA ASP A 287 0.85 -7.00 -2.66
C ASP A 287 2.13 -6.19 -2.43
N GLN A 288 2.64 -5.57 -3.50
CA GLN A 288 3.95 -4.93 -3.52
C GLN A 288 3.84 -3.44 -3.81
N ILE A 289 4.80 -2.66 -3.32
CA ILE A 289 5.02 -1.25 -3.64
C ILE A 289 6.46 -1.11 -4.12
N ILE A 290 6.63 -0.90 -5.42
CA ILE A 290 7.89 -0.84 -6.15
C ILE A 290 8.14 0.62 -6.52
N ILE A 291 9.37 1.12 -6.37
CA ILE A 291 9.67 2.54 -6.53
C ILE A 291 10.77 2.78 -7.56
N SER A 292 10.73 3.92 -8.23
CA SER A 292 11.82 4.37 -9.10
C SER A 292 13.06 4.75 -8.31
N GLY A 293 14.24 4.54 -8.89
CA GLY A 293 15.53 4.68 -8.22
C GLY A 293 15.88 6.10 -7.77
N ASN A 294 15.23 7.14 -8.32
CA ASN A 294 15.39 8.51 -7.84
C ASN A 294 14.85 8.72 -6.40
N LEU A 295 13.99 7.82 -5.92
CA LEU A 295 13.56 7.78 -4.51
C LEU A 295 14.58 7.10 -3.58
N LEU A 296 15.69 6.59 -4.09
CA LEU A 296 16.78 6.00 -3.28
C LEU A 296 17.85 7.06 -2.92
N GLY A 297 18.68 6.69 -1.96
CA GLY A 297 19.80 7.52 -1.52
C GLY A 297 19.58 8.23 -0.20
N THR A 298 20.60 8.99 0.24
CA THR A 298 20.65 9.62 1.57
C THR A 298 20.40 11.13 1.55
N ASP A 299 20.41 11.75 0.37
CA ASP A 299 20.09 13.19 0.22
C ASP A 299 18.60 13.42 0.34
N ARG A 300 18.17 13.81 1.52
CA ARG A 300 16.76 14.07 1.87
C ARG A 300 16.29 15.47 1.51
N SER A 301 17.02 16.22 0.72
CA SER A 301 16.52 17.47 0.15
C SER A 301 15.33 17.23 -0.80
N THR A 302 15.24 16.01 -1.33
CA THR A 302 14.09 15.47 -2.09
C THR A 302 13.50 14.25 -1.36
N LEU A 303 12.29 13.83 -1.80
CA LEU A 303 11.63 12.62 -1.28
C LEU A 303 12.53 11.40 -1.44
N LYS A 304 12.72 10.64 -0.36
CA LYS A 304 13.50 9.41 -0.34
C LYS A 304 12.76 8.28 0.38
N TYR A 305 12.98 7.08 -0.09
CA TYR A 305 12.56 5.86 0.57
C TYR A 305 13.15 5.80 1.99
N LEU A 306 12.32 5.48 2.96
CA LEU A 306 12.72 5.34 4.36
C LEU A 306 12.69 3.88 4.81
N LYS A 307 11.53 3.25 4.71
CA LYS A 307 11.27 1.86 5.10
C LYS A 307 9.98 1.35 4.45
N HIS A 308 9.71 0.07 4.63
CA HIS A 308 8.44 -0.57 4.28
C HIS A 308 8.04 -1.57 5.36
N GLU A 309 6.78 -1.97 5.36
CA GLU A 309 6.25 -2.99 6.27
C GLU A 309 4.96 -3.60 5.72
N ILE A 310 4.66 -4.84 6.13
CA ILE A 310 3.34 -5.44 5.99
C ILE A 310 2.54 -5.07 7.24
N TYR A 311 1.39 -4.45 7.05
CA TYR A 311 0.50 -4.10 8.15
C TYR A 311 -0.30 -5.33 8.58
N VAL A 312 -0.08 -5.75 9.81
CA VAL A 312 -0.80 -6.87 10.42
C VAL A 312 -1.22 -6.53 11.84
N ARG A 313 -2.43 -6.93 12.21
CA ARG A 313 -2.95 -6.86 13.57
C ARG A 313 -3.64 -8.20 13.90
N ASP A 314 -3.66 -8.57 15.16
CA ASP A 314 -4.21 -9.85 15.60
C ASP A 314 -5.65 -10.12 15.14
N TYR A 315 -6.45 -9.07 14.98
CA TYR A 315 -7.82 -9.21 14.50
C TYR A 315 -7.91 -9.55 13.02
N MET A 316 -6.86 -9.29 12.25
CA MET A 316 -6.78 -9.58 10.81
C MET A 316 -6.42 -11.04 10.51
N LEU A 317 -6.06 -11.82 11.53
CA LEU A 317 -5.65 -13.21 11.36
C LEU A 317 -6.68 -14.17 11.95
N GLN A 318 -6.85 -15.31 11.32
CA GLN A 318 -7.64 -16.41 11.85
C GLN A 318 -7.02 -16.95 13.12
N LYS A 319 -7.81 -17.04 14.18
CA LYS A 319 -7.30 -17.42 15.51
C LYS A 319 -7.31 -18.92 15.76
N GLU A 320 -8.16 -19.65 15.04
CA GLU A 320 -8.43 -21.06 15.30
C GLU A 320 -8.55 -21.90 14.02
N GLY A 321 -8.57 -23.23 14.18
CA GLY A 321 -8.81 -24.18 13.13
C GLY A 321 -7.64 -24.38 12.16
N LYS A 322 -7.89 -25.03 11.03
CA LYS A 322 -6.92 -25.39 9.99
C LYS A 322 -6.17 -24.16 9.42
N TYR A 323 -6.81 -23.01 9.42
CA TYR A 323 -6.28 -21.78 8.83
C TYR A 323 -5.80 -20.78 9.88
N LYS A 324 -5.49 -21.24 11.10
CA LYS A 324 -4.89 -20.37 12.14
C LYS A 324 -3.65 -19.66 11.61
N GLY A 325 -3.59 -18.32 11.79
CA GLY A 325 -2.50 -17.48 11.32
C GLY A 325 -2.52 -17.16 9.83
N TYR A 326 -3.62 -17.48 9.13
CA TYR A 326 -3.91 -16.95 7.79
C TYR A 326 -4.66 -15.62 7.91
N PRO A 327 -4.60 -14.74 6.91
CA PRO A 327 -5.50 -13.60 6.86
C PRO A 327 -6.96 -14.04 7.02
N HIS A 328 -7.71 -13.32 7.84
CA HIS A 328 -9.12 -13.61 8.12
C HIS A 328 -9.98 -13.02 7.03
N ARG A 329 -10.27 -13.81 6.02
CA ARG A 329 -10.98 -13.44 4.81
C ARG A 329 -12.49 -13.31 5.01
N THR A 330 -13.15 -12.66 4.05
CA THR A 330 -14.60 -12.43 4.04
C THR A 330 -15.39 -13.73 3.84
N HIS A 331 -14.99 -14.55 2.86
CA HIS A 331 -15.64 -15.82 2.54
C HIS A 331 -14.60 -16.94 2.37
N ALA A 332 -14.99 -18.15 2.74
CA ALA A 332 -14.24 -19.36 2.38
C ALA A 332 -15.22 -20.49 2.05
N SER A 333 -15.04 -21.16 0.90
CA SER A 333 -15.84 -22.31 0.46
C SER A 333 -17.35 -22.06 0.54
N GLY A 334 -17.80 -20.87 0.16
CA GLY A 334 -19.21 -20.47 0.20
C GLY A 334 -19.74 -20.06 1.58
N SER A 335 -18.91 -20.15 2.63
CA SER A 335 -19.29 -19.69 3.97
C SER A 335 -18.85 -18.27 4.21
N TRP A 336 -19.73 -17.44 4.78
CA TRP A 336 -19.39 -16.09 5.22
C TRP A 336 -18.66 -16.15 6.57
N LEU A 337 -17.45 -15.66 6.61
CA LEU A 337 -16.59 -15.64 7.79
C LEU A 337 -16.59 -14.30 8.51
N ASN A 338 -17.13 -13.26 7.86
CA ASN A 338 -17.12 -11.89 8.37
C ASN A 338 -15.72 -11.36 8.73
N GLY A 339 -14.73 -11.76 7.95
CA GLY A 339 -13.36 -11.30 8.12
C GLY A 339 -13.08 -9.98 7.40
N TYR A 340 -11.82 -9.74 7.14
CA TYR A 340 -11.31 -8.50 6.54
C TYR A 340 -10.98 -8.71 5.06
N SER A 341 -9.85 -9.32 4.78
CA SER A 341 -9.40 -9.70 3.45
C SER A 341 -8.51 -10.95 3.55
N ASP A 342 -8.37 -11.70 2.47
CA ASP A 342 -7.38 -12.77 2.35
C ASP A 342 -5.97 -12.24 2.07
N HIS A 343 -5.83 -10.93 1.92
CA HIS A 343 -4.57 -10.21 1.81
C HIS A 343 -4.30 -9.34 3.05
N LEU A 344 -3.02 -9.05 3.29
CA LEU A 344 -2.54 -8.06 4.26
C LEU A 344 -2.03 -6.82 3.53
N PRO A 345 -2.32 -5.61 4.04
CA PRO A 345 -1.84 -4.39 3.41
C PRO A 345 -0.33 -4.25 3.43
N SER A 346 0.24 -3.71 2.37
CA SER A 346 1.63 -3.26 2.31
C SER A 346 1.72 -1.74 2.46
N ILE A 347 2.75 -1.27 3.17
CA ILE A 347 3.01 0.15 3.43
C ILE A 347 4.47 0.46 3.11
N LEU A 348 4.69 1.60 2.45
CA LEU A 348 6.02 2.15 2.19
C LEU A 348 6.07 3.60 2.69
N TYR A 349 7.18 3.96 3.31
CA TYR A 349 7.40 5.30 3.87
C TYR A 349 8.42 6.07 3.05
N LEU A 350 8.10 7.33 2.80
CA LEU A 350 8.96 8.33 2.18
C LEU A 350 9.32 9.39 3.21
N VAL A 351 10.51 9.98 3.09
CA VAL A 351 11.00 11.04 3.98
C VAL A 351 11.60 12.17 3.18
N LYS A 352 11.39 13.41 3.64
CA LYS A 352 12.01 14.62 3.09
C LYS A 352 12.43 15.57 4.21
N GLU A 353 13.59 16.21 4.07
CA GLU A 353 14.01 17.31 4.93
C GLU A 353 13.12 18.53 4.66
N VAL A 354 12.62 19.15 5.73
CA VAL A 354 11.79 20.35 5.67
C VAL A 354 12.46 21.48 6.43
N ARG A 355 12.28 22.71 5.95
CA ARG A 355 12.86 23.91 6.57
C ARG A 355 11.96 24.47 7.67
#